data_b133018e89b1ca137e17d9ebe3018587
#
_entry.id   b133018e89b1ca137e17d9ebe3018587
#
_cell.length_a   1.000
_cell.length_b   1.000
_cell.length_c   1.000
_cell.angle_alpha   90.00
_cell.angle_beta   90.00
_cell.angle_gamma   90.00
#
_symmetry.space_group_name_H-M   'P 1'
#
loop_
_entity.id
_entity.type
_entity.pdbx_description
1 polymer ?
#
loop_
_entity_poly.entity_id
_entity_poly.type
_entity_poly.pdbx_seq_one_letter_code
_entity_poly.pdbx_strand_id
1 'polypeptide(L)'
;MAVQFTRIAVKIGSNVLARKDGTLDVTRMSALVDQVAELRKAGVEVILISSGAVASGRSEIKPSKKLDSVEQRQLFSAVGQAKLSNRYYELFREHGIPVGQVLTTKESFGTRRHYLNQRNCMMVMLENGVIPIVNENDTISVTELMFTDNDELSGMIASMMDMQALIILSNIDGIYNGSPSTLGTQVIREVEQGKDLSDYIQTEKSGFGRGGMLTKTTIARKVADEGITVIIANGKKDNILVDLLQHPAGTVCTRFIPAEGGVSSVKKWIAHSEGFAKGELHLNEQAVKVLKGHKAVSLLPVGVVRIEGEFEKDDIVKIIDHRGRQIGVGRIGFDSAEARALQGKHGQKPMVHYDYLYLD
;
A
#
# COMPACT_ATOMS: atom_id res chain seq x y z
N MET A 1 23.39 -1.08 18.64
CA MET A 1 22.11 -0.79 19.35
C MET A 1 21.06 -1.73 18.83
N ALA A 2 20.17 -2.24 19.68
CA ALA A 2 19.10 -3.12 19.22
C ALA A 2 18.05 -2.29 18.46
N VAL A 3 17.75 -2.70 17.25
CA VAL A 3 16.66 -2.12 16.44
C VAL A 3 15.40 -2.97 16.59
N GLN A 4 14.24 -2.33 16.61
CA GLN A 4 12.96 -3.03 16.81
C GLN A 4 12.58 -3.92 15.62
N PHE A 5 12.94 -3.52 14.40
CA PHE A 5 12.61 -4.22 13.16
C PHE A 5 13.85 -4.39 12.30
N THR A 6 13.98 -5.54 11.64
CA THR A 6 15.08 -5.86 10.71
C THR A 6 14.70 -5.76 9.24
N ARG A 7 13.38 -5.65 8.94
CA ARG A 7 12.86 -5.51 7.57
C ARG A 7 11.74 -4.49 7.56
N ILE A 8 11.93 -3.37 6.87
CA ILE A 8 10.97 -2.27 6.85
C ILE A 8 10.71 -1.75 5.44
N ALA A 9 9.47 -1.34 5.19
CA ALA A 9 9.12 -0.47 4.07
C ALA A 9 8.96 0.96 4.58
N VAL A 10 9.56 1.93 3.89
CA VAL A 10 9.48 3.36 4.24
C VAL A 10 8.83 4.10 3.09
N LYS A 11 7.65 4.64 3.31
CA LYS A 11 6.98 5.51 2.34
C LYS A 11 7.27 6.97 2.68
N ILE A 12 7.78 7.71 1.70
CA ILE A 12 8.06 9.13 1.83
C ILE A 12 7.02 9.93 1.05
N GLY A 13 6.17 10.66 1.76
CA GLY A 13 5.10 11.45 1.16
C GLY A 13 5.59 12.66 0.35
N SER A 14 4.81 13.09 -0.65
CA SER A 14 5.14 14.26 -1.47
C SER A 14 5.33 15.52 -0.64
N ASN A 15 4.51 15.73 0.40
CA ASN A 15 4.62 16.88 1.31
C ASN A 15 5.91 16.87 2.17
N VAL A 16 6.57 15.70 2.31
CA VAL A 16 7.87 15.59 2.99
C VAL A 16 9.00 16.02 2.07
N LEU A 17 8.92 15.63 0.78
CA LEU A 17 9.95 15.89 -0.23
C LEU A 17 9.72 17.17 -1.04
N ALA A 18 8.61 17.88 -0.85
CA ALA A 18 8.34 19.14 -1.56
C ALA A 18 8.56 20.33 -0.65
N ARG A 19 9.21 21.37 -1.20
CA ARG A 19 9.27 22.71 -0.65
C ARG A 19 7.93 23.44 -0.84
N LYS A 20 7.77 24.60 -0.23
CA LYS A 20 6.56 25.44 -0.37
C LYS A 20 6.31 25.89 -1.82
N ASP A 21 7.35 26.04 -2.61
CA ASP A 21 7.29 26.40 -4.03
C ASP A 21 6.99 25.20 -4.96
N GLY A 22 6.80 24.01 -4.39
CA GLY A 22 6.51 22.77 -5.11
C GLY A 22 7.74 22.08 -5.72
N THR A 23 8.95 22.58 -5.48
CA THR A 23 10.20 21.93 -5.91
C THR A 23 10.65 20.85 -4.94
N LEU A 24 11.55 19.96 -5.40
CA LEU A 24 12.09 18.87 -4.57
C LEU A 24 12.98 19.41 -3.45
N ASP A 25 12.72 19.01 -2.22
CA ASP A 25 13.54 19.32 -1.04
C ASP A 25 14.71 18.33 -0.92
N VAL A 26 15.80 18.64 -1.64
CA VAL A 26 17.00 17.80 -1.67
C VAL A 26 17.66 17.71 -0.28
N THR A 27 17.59 18.76 0.52
CA THR A 27 18.14 18.75 1.89
C THR A 27 17.42 17.73 2.78
N ARG A 28 16.08 17.71 2.73
CA ARG A 28 15.29 16.72 3.45
C ARG A 28 15.50 15.31 2.92
N MET A 29 15.63 15.16 1.60
CA MET A 29 15.92 13.89 0.95
C MET A 29 17.29 13.34 1.39
N SER A 30 18.33 14.17 1.46
CA SER A 30 19.66 13.80 1.97
C SER A 30 19.59 13.33 3.41
N ALA A 31 18.95 14.11 4.29
CA ALA A 31 18.80 13.75 5.70
C ALA A 31 18.07 12.41 5.91
N LEU A 32 17.09 12.08 5.07
CA LEU A 32 16.40 10.77 5.12
C LEU A 32 17.28 9.64 4.59
N VAL A 33 18.07 9.89 3.54
CA VAL A 33 19.05 8.93 3.00
C VAL A 33 20.10 8.60 4.05
N ASP A 34 20.64 9.60 4.78
CA ASP A 34 21.62 9.40 5.85
C ASP A 34 21.05 8.46 6.95
N GLN A 35 19.79 8.67 7.35
CA GLN A 35 19.12 7.81 8.33
C GLN A 35 18.92 6.38 7.81
N VAL A 36 18.51 6.22 6.53
CA VAL A 36 18.40 4.89 5.92
C VAL A 36 19.76 4.20 5.86
N ALA A 37 20.82 4.94 5.52
CA ALA A 37 22.19 4.39 5.52
C ALA A 37 22.64 3.95 6.92
N GLU A 38 22.27 4.68 7.97
CA GLU A 38 22.54 4.29 9.36
C GLU A 38 21.79 3.00 9.71
N LEU A 39 20.50 2.90 9.38
CA LEU A 39 19.70 1.70 9.61
C LEU A 39 20.24 0.49 8.82
N ARG A 40 20.71 0.69 7.60
CA ARG A 40 21.38 -0.37 6.81
C ARG A 40 22.66 -0.86 7.49
N LYS A 41 23.48 0.03 8.04
CA LYS A 41 24.67 -0.34 8.85
C LYS A 41 24.31 -1.12 10.11
N ALA A 42 23.13 -0.88 10.67
CA ALA A 42 22.58 -1.63 11.80
C ALA A 42 21.93 -2.98 11.38
N GLY A 43 22.00 -3.37 10.09
CA GLY A 43 21.48 -4.64 9.58
C GLY A 43 20.01 -4.63 9.18
N VAL A 44 19.37 -3.44 9.04
CA VAL A 44 17.97 -3.32 8.64
C VAL A 44 17.86 -3.38 7.11
N GLU A 45 17.06 -4.29 6.59
CA GLU A 45 16.64 -4.28 5.18
C GLU A 45 15.56 -3.21 4.96
N VAL A 46 15.76 -2.37 3.95
CA VAL A 46 14.86 -1.23 3.67
C VAL A 46 14.40 -1.26 2.22
N ILE A 47 13.10 -1.09 2.01
CA ILE A 47 12.49 -0.72 0.72
C ILE A 47 11.97 0.70 0.85
N LEU A 48 12.32 1.58 -0.09
CA LEU A 48 11.81 2.94 -0.14
C LEU A 48 10.66 3.05 -1.14
N ILE A 49 9.54 3.62 -0.73
CA ILE A 49 8.46 4.01 -1.63
C ILE A 49 8.45 5.54 -1.67
N SER A 50 8.87 6.10 -2.80
CA SER A 50 9.13 7.53 -2.89
C SER A 50 8.14 8.25 -3.78
N SER A 51 7.57 9.32 -3.27
CA SER A 51 6.88 10.34 -4.07
C SER A 51 7.89 11.38 -4.59
N GLY A 52 7.41 12.33 -5.40
CA GLY A 52 8.19 13.51 -5.80
C GLY A 52 8.58 13.58 -7.28
N ALA A 53 8.27 12.57 -8.09
CA ALA A 53 8.58 12.57 -9.52
C ALA A 53 7.90 13.76 -10.23
N VAL A 54 6.61 13.97 -10.04
CA VAL A 54 5.87 15.09 -10.64
C VAL A 54 6.44 16.44 -10.19
N ALA A 55 6.76 16.60 -8.89
CA ALA A 55 7.38 17.83 -8.39
C ALA A 55 8.75 18.09 -9.01
N SER A 56 9.57 17.04 -9.15
CA SER A 56 10.88 17.11 -9.83
C SER A 56 10.76 17.55 -11.29
N GLY A 57 9.77 17.03 -12.01
CA GLY A 57 9.56 17.37 -13.42
C GLY A 57 9.03 18.79 -13.63
N ARG A 58 8.16 19.27 -12.73
CA ARG A 58 7.67 20.67 -12.79
C ARG A 58 8.80 21.69 -12.68
N SER A 59 9.85 21.38 -11.97
CA SER A 59 11.02 22.27 -11.87
C SER A 59 11.90 22.27 -13.12
N GLU A 60 11.76 21.28 -14.01
CA GLU A 60 12.60 21.12 -15.20
C GLU A 60 11.93 21.66 -16.47
N ILE A 61 10.62 21.53 -16.60
CA ILE A 61 9.92 21.84 -17.84
C ILE A 61 8.78 22.83 -17.61
N LYS A 62 8.72 23.85 -18.48
CA LYS A 62 7.55 24.71 -18.66
C LYS A 62 6.84 24.29 -19.94
N PRO A 63 5.62 23.73 -19.86
CA PRO A 63 4.85 23.31 -21.03
C PRO A 63 4.61 24.50 -21.96
N SER A 64 4.73 24.29 -23.27
CA SER A 64 4.48 25.31 -24.30
C SER A 64 2.99 25.62 -24.50
N LYS A 65 2.12 24.73 -24.10
CA LYS A 65 0.66 24.84 -24.15
C LYS A 65 0.02 24.42 -22.81
N LYS A 66 -1.23 24.83 -22.64
CA LYS A 66 -2.01 24.34 -21.48
C LYS A 66 -2.26 22.83 -21.63
N LEU A 67 -1.90 22.08 -20.63
CA LEU A 67 -2.09 20.63 -20.54
C LEU A 67 -3.27 20.33 -19.60
N ASP A 68 -3.97 19.23 -19.85
CA ASP A 68 -4.92 18.68 -18.89
C ASP A 68 -4.19 18.01 -17.70
N SER A 69 -4.94 17.50 -16.73
CA SER A 69 -4.36 16.91 -15.50
C SER A 69 -3.58 15.63 -15.75
N VAL A 70 -4.01 14.82 -16.74
CA VAL A 70 -3.36 13.55 -17.11
C VAL A 70 -2.07 13.85 -17.87
N GLU A 71 -2.14 14.69 -18.90
CA GLU A 71 -0.98 15.13 -19.69
C GLU A 71 0.11 15.75 -18.81
N GLN A 72 -0.30 16.64 -17.85
CA GLN A 72 0.63 17.24 -16.89
C GLN A 72 1.34 16.18 -16.05
N ARG A 73 0.58 15.23 -15.53
CA ARG A 73 1.13 14.17 -14.70
C ARG A 73 2.09 13.29 -15.48
N GLN A 74 1.70 12.84 -16.67
CA GLN A 74 2.54 12.01 -17.54
C GLN A 74 3.84 12.74 -17.93
N LEU A 75 3.75 13.99 -18.40
CA LEU A 75 4.91 14.77 -18.78
C LEU A 75 5.87 15.00 -17.60
N PHE A 76 5.34 15.51 -16.48
CA PHE A 76 6.19 15.85 -15.34
C PHE A 76 6.75 14.61 -14.65
N SER A 77 6.01 13.50 -14.59
CA SER A 77 6.56 12.27 -14.03
C SER A 77 7.60 11.63 -14.92
N ALA A 78 7.41 11.65 -16.24
CA ALA A 78 8.40 11.10 -17.19
C ALA A 78 9.78 11.77 -17.02
N VAL A 79 9.80 13.11 -16.97
CA VAL A 79 11.03 13.87 -16.77
C VAL A 79 11.53 13.79 -15.33
N GLY A 80 10.60 13.97 -14.38
CA GLY A 80 10.96 14.07 -12.99
C GLY A 80 11.38 12.75 -12.35
N GLN A 81 10.91 11.61 -12.85
CA GLN A 81 11.30 10.30 -12.34
C GLN A 81 12.79 10.02 -12.58
N ALA A 82 13.31 10.38 -13.75
CA ALA A 82 14.74 10.25 -14.05
C ALA A 82 15.59 11.10 -13.08
N LYS A 83 15.17 12.35 -12.83
CA LYS A 83 15.85 13.26 -11.89
C LYS A 83 15.76 12.74 -10.44
N LEU A 84 14.59 12.28 -10.00
CA LEU A 84 14.39 11.72 -8.66
C LEU A 84 15.29 10.49 -8.43
N SER A 85 15.30 9.56 -9.38
CA SER A 85 16.12 8.34 -9.30
C SER A 85 17.62 8.67 -9.29
N ASN A 86 18.06 9.60 -10.14
CA ASN A 86 19.46 10.01 -10.15
C ASN A 86 19.87 10.67 -8.82
N ARG A 87 18.98 11.48 -8.22
CA ARG A 87 19.26 12.09 -6.92
C ARG A 87 19.40 11.06 -5.80
N TYR A 88 18.54 10.03 -5.75
CA TYR A 88 18.72 8.92 -4.81
C TYR A 88 20.02 8.18 -5.06
N TYR A 89 20.33 7.88 -6.33
CA TYR A 89 21.59 7.21 -6.70
C TYR A 89 22.81 7.99 -6.21
N GLU A 90 22.87 9.30 -6.43
CA GLU A 90 23.98 10.15 -5.99
C GLU A 90 24.12 10.14 -4.46
N LEU A 91 23.02 10.34 -3.72
CA LEU A 91 23.05 10.39 -2.27
C LEU A 91 23.43 9.06 -1.63
N PHE A 92 22.87 7.95 -2.09
CA PHE A 92 23.20 6.62 -1.54
C PHE A 92 24.62 6.18 -1.92
N ARG A 93 25.14 6.61 -3.07
CA ARG A 93 26.50 6.32 -3.49
C ARG A 93 27.54 6.88 -2.52
N GLU A 94 27.30 8.02 -1.87
CA GLU A 94 28.18 8.58 -0.84
C GLU A 94 28.33 7.66 0.37
N HIS A 95 27.34 6.81 0.61
CA HIS A 95 27.37 5.77 1.66
C HIS A 95 27.84 4.40 1.17
N GLY A 96 28.19 4.26 -0.12
CA GLY A 96 28.54 2.98 -0.73
C GLY A 96 27.38 2.00 -0.88
N ILE A 97 26.14 2.50 -0.88
CA ILE A 97 24.92 1.68 -0.95
C ILE A 97 24.34 1.75 -2.37
N PRO A 98 24.26 0.60 -3.08
CA PRO A 98 23.58 0.57 -4.39
C PRO A 98 22.08 0.68 -4.22
N VAL A 99 21.45 1.36 -5.17
CA VAL A 99 19.99 1.47 -5.26
C VAL A 99 19.49 1.03 -6.63
N GLY A 100 18.26 0.54 -6.68
CA GLY A 100 17.63 0.15 -7.94
C GLY A 100 16.20 0.67 -8.03
N GLN A 101 15.83 1.17 -9.21
CA GLN A 101 14.50 1.69 -9.48
C GLN A 101 13.51 0.55 -9.78
N VAL A 102 12.34 0.60 -9.14
CA VAL A 102 11.19 -0.27 -9.43
C VAL A 102 9.99 0.61 -9.72
N LEU A 103 9.55 0.65 -10.97
CA LEU A 103 8.32 1.34 -11.37
C LEU A 103 7.21 0.32 -11.53
N THR A 104 6.07 0.59 -10.91
CA THR A 104 4.93 -0.32 -10.90
C THR A 104 3.63 0.41 -11.21
N THR A 105 2.66 -0.33 -11.73
CA THR A 105 1.27 0.10 -11.86
C THR A 105 0.38 -0.81 -11.03
N LYS A 106 -0.85 -0.42 -10.82
CA LYS A 106 -1.84 -1.27 -10.16
C LYS A 106 -1.95 -2.64 -10.86
N GLU A 107 -1.89 -2.66 -12.18
CA GLU A 107 -1.92 -3.88 -13.00
C GLU A 107 -0.81 -4.89 -12.66
N SER A 108 0.35 -4.42 -12.18
CA SER A 108 1.45 -5.30 -11.74
C SER A 108 1.07 -6.22 -10.58
N PHE A 109 -0.01 -5.91 -9.87
CA PHE A 109 -0.56 -6.73 -8.79
C PHE A 109 -1.79 -7.55 -9.22
N GLY A 110 -2.34 -7.30 -10.40
CA GLY A 110 -3.58 -7.90 -10.90
C GLY A 110 -3.48 -9.38 -11.18
N THR A 111 -2.30 -9.91 -11.53
CA THR A 111 -2.09 -11.34 -11.76
C THR A 111 -1.05 -11.89 -10.80
N ARG A 112 -1.24 -13.15 -10.34
CA ARG A 112 -0.28 -13.83 -9.46
C ARG A 112 1.12 -13.89 -10.06
N ARG A 113 1.23 -14.06 -11.37
CA ARG A 113 2.51 -14.11 -12.07
C ARG A 113 3.27 -12.77 -12.00
N HIS A 114 2.60 -11.67 -12.31
CA HIS A 114 3.22 -10.33 -12.24
C HIS A 114 3.62 -10.00 -10.80
N TYR A 115 2.74 -10.27 -9.84
CA TYR A 115 3.01 -10.12 -8.42
C TYR A 115 4.28 -10.88 -7.99
N LEU A 116 4.40 -12.16 -8.34
CA LEU A 116 5.57 -12.97 -7.97
C LEU A 116 6.85 -12.53 -8.68
N ASN A 117 6.79 -12.12 -9.95
CA ASN A 117 7.94 -11.60 -10.68
C ASN A 117 8.46 -10.30 -10.03
N GLN A 118 7.57 -9.39 -9.66
CA GLN A 118 7.93 -8.14 -9.00
C GLN A 118 8.51 -8.39 -7.60
N ARG A 119 7.89 -9.30 -6.83
CA ARG A 119 8.40 -9.74 -5.53
C ARG A 119 9.81 -10.32 -5.66
N ASN A 120 10.01 -11.25 -6.61
CA ASN A 120 11.31 -11.88 -6.84
C ASN A 120 12.39 -10.84 -7.21
N CYS A 121 12.07 -9.89 -8.08
CA CYS A 121 13.01 -8.82 -8.43
C CYS A 121 13.49 -8.06 -7.18
N MET A 122 12.57 -7.61 -6.33
CA MET A 122 12.94 -6.88 -5.11
C MET A 122 13.65 -7.77 -4.08
N MET A 123 13.30 -9.06 -3.97
CA MET A 123 14.02 -10.00 -3.10
C MET A 123 15.48 -10.13 -3.54
N VAL A 124 15.73 -10.37 -4.84
CA VAL A 124 17.09 -10.46 -5.38
C VAL A 124 17.87 -9.15 -5.15
N MET A 125 17.23 -7.99 -5.27
CA MET A 125 17.86 -6.71 -4.95
C MET A 125 18.30 -6.66 -3.48
N LEU A 126 17.40 -6.97 -2.54
CA LEU A 126 17.72 -6.97 -1.10
C LEU A 126 18.83 -7.96 -0.74
N GLU A 127 18.79 -9.18 -1.29
CA GLU A 127 19.82 -10.22 -1.09
C GLU A 127 21.19 -9.78 -1.58
N ASN A 128 21.27 -8.90 -2.59
CA ASN A 128 22.49 -8.32 -3.11
C ASN A 128 22.83 -6.94 -2.50
N GLY A 129 22.20 -6.56 -1.39
CA GLY A 129 22.48 -5.31 -0.69
C GLY A 129 21.95 -4.05 -1.37
N VAL A 130 21.18 -4.19 -2.46
CA VAL A 130 20.58 -3.09 -3.21
C VAL A 130 19.29 -2.63 -2.54
N ILE A 131 19.10 -1.32 -2.32
CA ILE A 131 17.84 -0.76 -1.83
C ILE A 131 16.89 -0.55 -3.01
N PRO A 132 15.72 -1.23 -3.03
CA PRO A 132 14.66 -0.94 -4.00
C PRO A 132 14.04 0.44 -3.73
N ILE A 133 14.01 1.29 -4.76
CA ILE A 133 13.28 2.57 -4.73
C ILE A 133 12.06 2.41 -5.63
N VAL A 134 10.91 2.26 -5.00
CA VAL A 134 9.64 1.97 -5.66
C VAL A 134 8.86 3.25 -5.87
N ASN A 135 8.27 3.42 -7.05
CA ASN A 135 7.30 4.47 -7.32
C ASN A 135 6.24 3.97 -8.31
N GLU A 136 5.12 4.68 -8.37
CA GLU A 136 4.13 4.47 -9.42
C GLU A 136 4.72 4.83 -10.79
N ASN A 137 4.40 4.03 -11.81
CA ASN A 137 4.73 4.37 -13.20
C ASN A 137 3.67 5.33 -13.77
N ASP A 138 3.73 6.58 -13.36
CA ASP A 138 2.80 7.63 -13.73
C ASP A 138 2.72 7.91 -15.24
N THR A 139 3.66 7.40 -16.04
CA THR A 139 3.68 7.61 -17.50
C THR A 139 2.63 6.76 -18.20
N ILE A 140 2.34 5.58 -17.68
CA ILE A 140 1.36 4.63 -18.24
C ILE A 140 0.18 4.39 -17.28
N SER A 141 0.31 4.78 -16.01
CA SER A 141 -0.73 4.67 -15.01
C SER A 141 -1.72 5.81 -15.16
N VAL A 142 -2.80 5.58 -15.88
CA VAL A 142 -3.87 6.55 -16.12
C VAL A 142 -5.22 5.95 -15.71
N THR A 143 -6.12 6.80 -15.20
CA THR A 143 -7.49 6.43 -14.80
C THR A 143 -7.55 5.20 -13.87
N GLU A 144 -8.03 4.08 -14.35
CA GLU A 144 -8.29 2.85 -13.56
C GLU A 144 -7.01 2.12 -13.13
N LEU A 145 -5.90 2.34 -13.84
CA LEU A 145 -4.60 1.73 -13.51
C LEU A 145 -3.83 2.48 -12.43
N MET A 146 -4.38 3.61 -11.97
CA MET A 146 -3.74 4.44 -10.96
C MET A 146 -3.97 3.89 -9.55
N PHE A 147 -2.92 3.94 -8.73
CA PHE A 147 -3.14 3.90 -7.29
C PHE A 147 -3.88 5.16 -6.83
N THR A 148 -4.66 5.03 -5.78
CA THR A 148 -5.30 6.19 -5.13
C THR A 148 -4.22 7.20 -4.72
N ASP A 149 -3.14 6.66 -4.15
CA ASP A 149 -1.90 7.39 -3.82
C ASP A 149 -0.75 6.40 -3.51
N ASN A 150 0.44 6.92 -3.21
CA ASN A 150 1.58 6.08 -2.81
C ASN A 150 1.43 5.45 -1.41
N ASP A 151 0.40 5.77 -0.63
CA ASP A 151 0.10 5.06 0.62
C ASP A 151 -0.48 3.67 0.28
N GLU A 152 -1.43 3.59 -0.68
CA GLU A 152 -1.94 2.31 -1.20
C GLU A 152 -0.80 1.45 -1.76
N LEU A 153 0.06 2.01 -2.63
CA LEU A 153 1.22 1.32 -3.15
C LEU A 153 2.14 0.80 -2.03
N SER A 154 2.39 1.61 -1.00
CA SER A 154 3.27 1.22 0.10
C SER A 154 2.72 0.07 0.93
N GLY A 155 1.41 0.03 1.15
CA GLY A 155 0.72 -1.09 1.80
C GLY A 155 0.88 -2.38 1.00
N MET A 156 0.65 -2.33 -0.31
CA MET A 156 0.80 -3.49 -1.20
C MET A 156 2.24 -4.00 -1.25
N ILE A 157 3.24 -3.11 -1.29
CA ILE A 157 4.67 -3.49 -1.25
C ILE A 157 5.03 -4.10 0.11
N ALA A 158 4.59 -3.51 1.23
CA ALA A 158 4.88 -4.04 2.56
C ALA A 158 4.31 -5.46 2.72
N SER A 159 3.07 -5.68 2.29
CA SER A 159 2.41 -6.99 2.29
C SER A 159 3.08 -7.99 1.37
N MET A 160 3.41 -7.60 0.13
CA MET A 160 4.06 -8.44 -0.87
C MET A 160 5.44 -8.92 -0.42
N MET A 161 6.18 -8.07 0.26
CA MET A 161 7.54 -8.33 0.69
C MET A 161 7.64 -8.90 2.12
N ASP A 162 6.50 -9.16 2.77
CA ASP A 162 6.44 -9.65 4.16
C ASP A 162 7.28 -8.78 5.12
N MET A 163 7.07 -7.46 5.06
CA MET A 163 7.77 -6.52 5.93
C MET A 163 7.29 -6.63 7.37
N GLN A 164 8.16 -6.39 8.33
CA GLN A 164 7.80 -6.34 9.76
C GLN A 164 7.12 -5.02 10.11
N ALA A 165 7.53 -3.94 9.43
CA ALA A 165 6.90 -2.64 9.61
C ALA A 165 6.80 -1.86 8.30
N LEU A 166 5.72 -1.08 8.17
CA LEU A 166 5.52 -0.02 7.19
C LEU A 166 5.57 1.32 7.91
N ILE A 167 6.53 2.18 7.54
CA ILE A 167 6.66 3.54 8.07
C ILE A 167 6.15 4.51 7.00
N ILE A 168 5.07 5.22 7.29
CA ILE A 168 4.49 6.25 6.43
C ILE A 168 4.93 7.62 6.94
N LEU A 169 5.90 8.22 6.28
CA LEU A 169 6.35 9.57 6.57
C LEU A 169 5.42 10.60 5.91
N SER A 170 4.82 11.43 6.75
CA SER A 170 3.92 12.53 6.38
C SER A 170 4.48 13.87 6.91
N ASN A 171 3.74 14.95 6.71
CA ASN A 171 4.07 16.27 7.27
C ASN A 171 3.40 16.55 8.61
N ILE A 172 2.84 15.55 9.25
CA ILE A 172 2.20 15.60 10.57
C ILE A 172 2.76 14.51 11.48
N ASP A 173 2.67 14.73 12.79
CA ASP A 173 3.28 13.86 13.79
C ASP A 173 2.59 12.49 13.94
N GLY A 174 1.38 12.34 13.40
CA GLY A 174 0.54 11.14 13.48
C GLY A 174 -0.92 11.51 13.28
N ILE A 175 -1.81 10.63 13.70
CA ILE A 175 -3.25 10.87 13.74
C ILE A 175 -3.59 11.59 15.03
N TYR A 176 -4.32 12.70 14.93
CA TYR A 176 -4.74 13.49 16.08
C TYR A 176 -6.17 13.10 16.51
N ASN A 177 -6.44 13.23 17.81
CA ASN A 177 -7.78 13.04 18.38
C ASN A 177 -8.73 14.24 18.19
N GLY A 178 -8.41 15.13 17.26
CA GLY A 178 -9.18 16.32 16.89
C GLY A 178 -8.40 17.17 15.88
N SER A 179 -8.89 18.40 15.61
CA SER A 179 -8.14 19.29 14.72
C SER A 179 -6.81 19.70 15.35
N PRO A 180 -5.67 19.61 14.66
CA PRO A 180 -4.36 20.00 15.20
C PRO A 180 -4.28 21.46 15.66
N SER A 181 -5.17 22.33 15.17
CA SER A 181 -5.28 23.74 15.58
C SER A 181 -6.07 23.94 16.86
N THR A 182 -6.74 22.92 17.39
CA THR A 182 -7.57 23.02 18.61
C THR A 182 -6.71 22.75 19.84
N LEU A 183 -6.82 23.62 20.83
CA LEU A 183 -6.11 23.46 22.10
C LEU A 183 -6.51 22.16 22.80
N GLY A 184 -5.51 21.39 23.26
CA GLY A 184 -5.72 20.11 23.93
C GLY A 184 -5.74 18.89 22.98
N THR A 185 -5.67 19.11 21.67
CA THR A 185 -5.54 18.00 20.69
C THR A 185 -4.19 17.32 20.84
N GLN A 186 -4.20 15.99 20.87
CA GLN A 186 -3.00 15.16 21.02
C GLN A 186 -2.94 14.09 19.92
N VAL A 187 -1.72 13.61 19.64
CA VAL A 187 -1.50 12.48 18.74
C VAL A 187 -1.96 11.20 19.42
N ILE A 188 -2.80 10.43 18.73
CA ILE A 188 -3.17 9.06 19.11
C ILE A 188 -1.93 8.19 18.92
N ARG A 189 -1.34 7.74 20.03
CA ARG A 189 -0.05 7.02 20.02
C ARG A 189 -0.18 5.60 19.49
N GLU A 190 -1.26 4.91 19.84
CA GLU A 190 -1.53 3.52 19.47
C GLU A 190 -2.95 3.33 19.00
N VAL A 191 -3.10 2.53 17.95
CA VAL A 191 -4.38 2.13 17.38
C VAL A 191 -4.46 0.62 17.46
N GLU A 192 -5.30 0.12 18.35
CA GLU A 192 -5.61 -1.30 18.49
C GLU A 192 -6.53 -1.79 17.36
N GLN A 193 -6.59 -3.11 17.18
CA GLN A 193 -7.52 -3.72 16.25
C GLN A 193 -8.97 -3.32 16.57
N GLY A 194 -9.77 -3.07 15.51
CA GLY A 194 -11.19 -2.73 15.64
C GLY A 194 -11.47 -1.31 16.17
N LYS A 195 -10.46 -0.54 16.59
CA LYS A 195 -10.66 0.83 17.06
C LYS A 195 -11.15 1.72 15.93
N ASP A 196 -12.34 2.28 16.05
CA ASP A 196 -12.86 3.25 15.09
C ASP A 196 -12.16 4.61 15.24
N LEU A 197 -11.74 5.18 14.12
CA LEU A 197 -11.10 6.48 14.03
C LEU A 197 -11.91 7.48 13.20
N SER A 198 -13.12 7.12 12.77
CA SER A 198 -13.96 7.94 11.89
C SER A 198 -14.23 9.35 12.46
N ASP A 199 -14.42 9.45 13.78
CA ASP A 199 -14.68 10.72 14.48
C ASP A 199 -13.49 11.68 14.48
N TYR A 200 -12.27 11.16 14.27
CA TYR A 200 -11.03 11.95 14.31
C TYR A 200 -10.50 12.30 12.93
N ILE A 201 -11.00 11.66 11.88
CA ILE A 201 -10.50 11.81 10.52
C ILE A 201 -11.30 12.91 9.82
N GLN A 202 -10.72 14.09 9.69
CA GLN A 202 -11.30 15.15 8.88
C GLN A 202 -11.11 14.85 7.38
N THR A 203 -12.15 15.14 6.59
CA THR A 203 -12.18 14.91 5.14
C THR A 203 -11.36 15.92 4.32
N GLU A 204 -10.54 16.74 4.95
CA GLU A 204 -9.72 17.75 4.26
C GLU A 204 -8.62 17.09 3.38
N LYS A 205 -8.63 17.45 2.10
CA LYS A 205 -7.60 17.03 1.14
C LYS A 205 -6.30 17.77 1.43
N SER A 206 -5.17 17.03 1.44
CA SER A 206 -3.84 17.64 1.54
C SER A 206 -3.55 18.51 0.31
N GLY A 207 -2.90 19.66 0.48
CA GLY A 207 -2.61 20.63 -0.60
C GLY A 207 -1.68 20.13 -1.70
N PHE A 208 -0.86 19.08 -1.44
CA PHE A 208 0.05 18.47 -2.40
C PHE A 208 -0.06 16.94 -2.27
N GLY A 209 -0.89 16.30 -3.09
CA GLY A 209 -1.02 14.85 -3.11
C GLY A 209 -2.47 14.40 -3.14
N ARG A 210 -2.71 13.16 -3.65
CA ARG A 210 -4.05 12.58 -3.79
C ARG A 210 -4.57 11.95 -2.50
N GLY A 211 -3.68 11.55 -1.57
CA GLY A 211 -4.02 10.85 -0.33
C GLY A 211 -4.26 11.80 0.84
N GLY A 212 -5.41 11.64 1.48
CA GLY A 212 -5.76 12.30 2.75
C GLY A 212 -5.45 11.43 3.97
N MET A 213 -5.83 11.90 5.16
CA MET A 213 -5.71 11.12 6.39
C MET A 213 -6.57 9.86 6.34
N LEU A 214 -7.75 9.94 5.73
CA LEU A 214 -8.65 8.78 5.55
C LEU A 214 -7.96 7.64 4.80
N THR A 215 -7.33 7.91 3.66
CA THR A 215 -6.61 6.89 2.87
C THR A 215 -5.48 6.28 3.68
N LYS A 216 -4.66 7.10 4.35
CA LYS A 216 -3.57 6.62 5.22
C LYS A 216 -4.07 5.68 6.31
N THR A 217 -5.14 6.06 6.97
CA THR A 217 -5.72 5.27 8.07
C THR A 217 -6.30 3.94 7.56
N THR A 218 -7.02 3.98 6.43
CA THR A 218 -7.59 2.77 5.81
C THR A 218 -6.49 1.78 5.42
N ILE A 219 -5.44 2.26 4.73
CA ILE A 219 -4.30 1.42 4.34
C ILE A 219 -3.53 0.93 5.57
N ALA A 220 -3.28 1.80 6.56
CA ALA A 220 -2.57 1.42 7.77
C ALA A 220 -3.30 0.31 8.54
N ARG A 221 -4.63 0.41 8.65
CA ARG A 221 -5.46 -0.62 9.27
C ARG A 221 -5.38 -1.94 8.51
N LYS A 222 -5.63 -1.91 7.18
CA LYS A 222 -5.57 -3.10 6.33
C LYS A 222 -4.23 -3.83 6.45
N VAL A 223 -3.13 -3.12 6.42
CA VAL A 223 -1.77 -3.69 6.55
C VAL A 223 -1.51 -4.21 7.97
N ALA A 224 -2.03 -3.54 9.00
CA ALA A 224 -1.93 -4.01 10.38
C ALA A 224 -2.73 -5.30 10.60
N ASP A 225 -3.91 -5.43 10.00
CA ASP A 225 -4.72 -6.66 10.03
C ASP A 225 -4.04 -7.85 9.33
N GLU A 226 -3.06 -7.59 8.46
CA GLU A 226 -2.20 -8.60 7.83
C GLU A 226 -0.98 -8.99 8.68
N GLY A 227 -0.85 -8.47 9.90
CA GLY A 227 0.23 -8.77 10.84
C GLY A 227 1.48 -7.90 10.69
N ILE A 228 1.39 -6.74 10.03
CA ILE A 228 2.50 -5.81 9.82
C ILE A 228 2.28 -4.56 10.69
N THR A 229 3.26 -4.18 11.51
CA THR A 229 3.19 -2.91 12.24
C THR A 229 3.17 -1.72 11.27
N VAL A 230 2.22 -0.80 11.41
CA VAL A 230 2.24 0.43 10.61
C VAL A 230 2.46 1.65 11.50
N ILE A 231 3.39 2.52 11.09
CA ILE A 231 3.75 3.72 11.83
C ILE A 231 3.54 4.95 10.94
N ILE A 232 2.74 5.90 11.39
CA ILE A 232 2.57 7.20 10.74
C ILE A 232 3.33 8.23 11.56
N ALA A 233 4.29 8.93 10.93
CA ALA A 233 5.16 9.87 11.61
C ALA A 233 5.52 11.08 10.72
N ASN A 234 6.07 12.13 11.36
CA ASN A 234 6.47 13.34 10.67
C ASN A 234 7.86 13.22 10.05
N GLY A 235 7.90 13.04 8.72
CA GLY A 235 9.15 12.95 7.95
C GLY A 235 9.97 14.25 7.87
N LYS A 236 9.46 15.34 8.44
CA LYS A 236 10.21 16.62 8.55
C LYS A 236 10.99 16.76 9.86
N LYS A 237 10.80 15.85 10.82
CA LYS A 237 11.61 15.80 12.04
C LYS A 237 12.99 15.22 11.75
N ASP A 238 13.96 15.72 12.46
CA ASP A 238 15.32 15.20 12.37
C ASP A 238 15.39 13.79 12.99
N ASN A 239 16.23 12.93 12.46
CA ASN A 239 16.48 11.56 12.90
C ASN A 239 15.23 10.67 13.06
N ILE A 240 14.11 11.06 12.47
CA ILE A 240 12.82 10.38 12.70
C ILE A 240 12.85 8.87 12.44
N LEU A 241 13.51 8.40 11.38
CA LEU A 241 13.59 6.98 11.05
C LEU A 241 14.43 6.20 12.07
N VAL A 242 15.54 6.79 12.50
CA VAL A 242 16.43 6.19 13.52
C VAL A 242 15.71 6.15 14.86
N ASP A 243 15.08 7.27 15.28
CA ASP A 243 14.36 7.38 16.55
C ASP A 243 13.17 6.40 16.62
N LEU A 244 12.41 6.22 15.52
CA LEU A 244 11.30 5.27 15.48
C LEU A 244 11.73 3.83 15.74
N LEU A 245 12.94 3.43 15.34
CA LEU A 245 13.44 2.07 15.48
C LEU A 245 14.29 1.86 16.74
N GLN A 246 15.02 2.87 17.19
CA GLN A 246 15.93 2.78 18.34
C GLN A 246 15.33 3.35 19.63
N HIS A 247 14.45 4.37 19.54
CA HIS A 247 13.84 5.06 20.67
C HIS A 247 12.29 5.17 20.55
N PRO A 248 11.58 4.04 20.30
CA PRO A 248 10.16 4.07 19.94
C PRO A 248 9.25 4.70 21.00
N ALA A 249 9.58 4.54 22.30
CA ALA A 249 8.77 5.08 23.39
C ALA A 249 8.81 6.62 23.45
N GLY A 250 9.96 7.22 23.12
CA GLY A 250 10.16 8.68 23.14
C GLY A 250 9.67 9.39 21.88
N THR A 251 9.53 8.66 20.77
CA THR A 251 9.25 9.25 19.45
C THR A 251 7.76 9.43 19.24
N VAL A 252 7.35 10.65 18.89
CA VAL A 252 5.93 10.98 18.64
C VAL A 252 5.51 10.44 17.26
N CYS A 253 4.58 9.48 17.25
CA CYS A 253 4.01 8.87 16.07
C CYS A 253 2.66 8.21 16.40
N THR A 254 1.91 7.78 15.40
CA THR A 254 0.79 6.84 15.57
C THR A 254 1.22 5.47 15.10
N ARG A 255 1.08 4.47 15.96
CA ARG A 255 1.39 3.08 15.69
C ARG A 255 0.11 2.26 15.61
N PHE A 256 -0.11 1.56 14.52
CA PHE A 256 -1.14 0.55 14.40
C PHE A 256 -0.57 -0.80 14.84
N ILE A 257 -1.25 -1.39 15.81
CA ILE A 257 -0.84 -2.67 16.39
C ILE A 257 -1.19 -3.79 15.41
N PRO A 258 -0.23 -4.65 15.05
CA PRO A 258 -0.45 -5.73 14.09
C PRO A 258 -1.37 -6.81 14.67
N ALA A 259 -2.16 -7.46 13.80
CA ALA A 259 -2.94 -8.62 14.18
C ALA A 259 -2.05 -9.80 14.59
N GLU A 260 -2.49 -10.53 15.58
CA GLU A 260 -1.89 -11.83 15.92
C GLU A 260 -2.31 -12.90 14.90
N GLY A 261 -1.34 -13.66 14.40
CA GLY A 261 -1.56 -14.71 13.40
C GLY A 261 -1.32 -14.22 11.98
N GLY A 262 -0.27 -14.74 11.35
CA GLY A 262 0.11 -14.33 9.98
C GLY A 262 -0.91 -14.74 8.92
N VAL A 263 -1.21 -13.84 7.99
CA VAL A 263 -1.99 -14.13 6.79
C VAL A 263 -1.05 -14.73 5.73
N SER A 264 -1.47 -15.80 5.03
CA SER A 264 -0.63 -16.41 3.98
C SER A 264 -0.37 -15.43 2.83
N SER A 265 0.78 -15.57 2.16
CA SER A 265 1.16 -14.71 1.02
C SER A 265 0.14 -14.72 -0.13
N VAL A 266 -0.61 -15.80 -0.27
CA VAL A 266 -1.69 -15.91 -1.27
C VAL A 266 -2.88 -15.05 -0.85
N LYS A 267 -3.28 -15.11 0.41
CA LYS A 267 -4.37 -14.28 0.94
C LYS A 267 -4.02 -12.80 0.94
N LYS A 268 -2.78 -12.44 1.28
CA LYS A 268 -2.29 -11.06 1.16
C LYS A 268 -2.41 -10.53 -0.27
N TRP A 269 -1.99 -11.34 -1.27
CA TRP A 269 -2.17 -10.97 -2.68
C TRP A 269 -3.64 -10.77 -3.05
N ILE A 270 -4.51 -11.68 -2.64
CA ILE A 270 -5.95 -11.62 -2.94
C ILE A 270 -6.58 -10.39 -2.29
N ALA A 271 -6.27 -10.09 -1.02
CA ALA A 271 -6.75 -8.91 -0.31
C ALA A 271 -6.46 -7.60 -1.06
N HIS A 272 -5.30 -7.51 -1.72
CA HIS A 272 -4.91 -6.34 -2.50
C HIS A 272 -5.33 -6.40 -3.99
N SER A 273 -6.05 -7.45 -4.39
CA SER A 273 -6.48 -7.64 -5.79
C SER A 273 -7.94 -7.19 -6.06
N GLU A 274 -8.60 -6.56 -5.09
CA GLU A 274 -10.01 -6.11 -5.20
C GLU A 274 -10.28 -5.26 -6.44
N GLY A 275 -9.40 -4.32 -6.75
CA GLY A 275 -9.51 -3.44 -7.92
C GLY A 275 -9.37 -4.15 -9.29
N PHE A 276 -9.05 -5.45 -9.29
CA PHE A 276 -8.90 -6.28 -10.50
C PHE A 276 -10.00 -7.33 -10.64
N ALA A 277 -11.00 -7.29 -9.77
CA ALA A 277 -12.11 -8.22 -9.84
C ALA A 277 -12.86 -8.04 -11.17
N LYS A 278 -13.01 -9.15 -11.91
CA LYS A 278 -13.68 -9.18 -13.21
C LYS A 278 -15.14 -9.59 -13.13
N GLY A 279 -15.59 -9.99 -11.95
CA GLY A 279 -16.96 -10.39 -11.71
C GLY A 279 -17.34 -10.36 -10.25
N GLU A 280 -18.60 -10.66 -9.98
CA GLU A 280 -19.19 -10.68 -8.65
C GLU A 280 -19.96 -11.97 -8.41
N LEU A 281 -19.78 -12.57 -7.23
CA LEU A 281 -20.54 -13.69 -6.73
C LEU A 281 -21.47 -13.21 -5.61
N HIS A 282 -22.77 -13.18 -5.86
CA HIS A 282 -23.78 -12.81 -4.87
C HIS A 282 -24.23 -14.03 -4.08
N LEU A 283 -24.19 -13.94 -2.76
CA LEU A 283 -24.43 -15.05 -1.86
C LEU A 283 -25.80 -15.01 -1.21
N ASN A 284 -26.33 -16.19 -0.89
CA ASN A 284 -27.48 -16.31 0.01
C ASN A 284 -27.06 -16.07 1.47
N GLU A 285 -28.05 -15.81 2.34
CA GLU A 285 -27.82 -15.52 3.77
C GLU A 285 -27.07 -16.65 4.49
N GLN A 286 -27.39 -17.91 4.17
CA GLN A 286 -26.76 -19.07 4.80
C GLN A 286 -25.28 -19.16 4.46
N ALA A 287 -24.88 -18.94 3.20
CA ALA A 287 -23.50 -18.93 2.79
C ALA A 287 -22.71 -17.82 3.49
N VAL A 288 -23.29 -16.61 3.62
CA VAL A 288 -22.68 -15.51 4.37
C VAL A 288 -22.44 -15.88 5.84
N LYS A 289 -23.41 -16.50 6.51
CA LYS A 289 -23.25 -16.95 7.90
C LYS A 289 -22.14 -17.97 8.05
N VAL A 290 -22.04 -18.94 7.12
CA VAL A 290 -21.02 -19.98 7.14
C VAL A 290 -19.63 -19.40 6.91
N LEU A 291 -19.49 -18.50 5.94
CA LEU A 291 -18.21 -17.85 5.60
C LEU A 291 -17.70 -16.93 6.72
N LYS A 292 -18.59 -16.22 7.42
CA LYS A 292 -18.23 -15.36 8.58
C LYS A 292 -17.98 -16.14 9.88
N GLY A 293 -18.22 -17.44 9.87
CA GLY A 293 -17.85 -18.31 10.99
C GLY A 293 -16.33 -18.49 11.09
N HIS A 294 -15.81 -18.82 12.30
CA HIS A 294 -14.35 -18.93 12.56
C HIS A 294 -13.66 -20.15 11.93
N LYS A 295 -14.28 -20.85 11.01
CA LYS A 295 -13.71 -22.03 10.33
C LYS A 295 -13.27 -21.66 8.90
N ALA A 296 -12.13 -22.20 8.48
CA ALA A 296 -11.70 -22.13 7.09
C ALA A 296 -12.68 -22.87 6.19
N VAL A 297 -13.54 -22.14 5.47
CA VAL A 297 -14.61 -22.69 4.63
C VAL A 297 -14.50 -22.13 3.22
N SER A 298 -14.64 -23.03 2.24
CA SER A 298 -14.69 -22.66 0.82
C SER A 298 -16.09 -22.22 0.42
N LEU A 299 -16.18 -21.30 -0.53
CA LEU A 299 -17.44 -20.91 -1.15
C LEU A 299 -17.89 -21.97 -2.16
N LEU A 300 -19.01 -22.65 -1.86
CA LEU A 300 -19.61 -23.66 -2.71
C LEU A 300 -20.67 -23.07 -3.65
N PRO A 301 -20.91 -23.68 -4.85
CA PRO A 301 -21.93 -23.23 -5.80
C PRO A 301 -23.32 -23.07 -5.21
N VAL A 302 -23.73 -23.93 -4.28
CA VAL A 302 -25.03 -23.88 -3.60
C VAL A 302 -25.25 -22.57 -2.82
N GLY A 303 -24.20 -21.90 -2.42
CA GLY A 303 -24.24 -20.61 -1.72
C GLY A 303 -24.37 -19.39 -2.65
N VAL A 304 -24.20 -19.58 -3.96
CA VAL A 304 -24.18 -18.50 -4.94
C VAL A 304 -25.55 -18.40 -5.63
N VAL A 305 -26.18 -17.22 -5.52
CA VAL A 305 -27.54 -16.96 -6.07
C VAL A 305 -27.51 -16.14 -7.36
N ARG A 306 -26.45 -15.37 -7.62
CA ARG A 306 -26.28 -14.58 -8.83
C ARG A 306 -24.80 -14.40 -9.14
N ILE A 307 -24.46 -14.38 -10.43
CA ILE A 307 -23.10 -14.18 -10.93
C ILE A 307 -23.12 -13.06 -11.96
N GLU A 308 -22.28 -12.05 -11.78
CA GLU A 308 -22.12 -10.92 -12.69
C GLU A 308 -20.70 -10.83 -13.23
N GLY A 309 -20.56 -10.24 -14.42
CA GLY A 309 -19.28 -10.07 -15.12
C GLY A 309 -18.86 -11.28 -15.94
N GLU A 310 -17.81 -11.08 -16.74
CA GLU A 310 -17.16 -12.12 -17.53
C GLU A 310 -15.74 -12.32 -17.02
N PHE A 311 -15.40 -13.54 -16.66
CA PHE A 311 -14.11 -13.89 -16.06
C PHE A 311 -13.65 -15.27 -16.51
N GLU A 312 -12.37 -15.48 -16.48
CA GLU A 312 -11.72 -16.76 -16.71
C GLU A 312 -11.40 -17.46 -15.39
N LYS A 313 -11.12 -18.75 -15.47
CA LYS A 313 -10.58 -19.50 -14.34
C LYS A 313 -9.32 -18.82 -13.80
N ASP A 314 -9.21 -18.72 -12.48
CA ASP A 314 -8.13 -18.09 -11.73
C ASP A 314 -8.18 -16.54 -11.68
N ASP A 315 -9.19 -15.91 -12.28
CA ASP A 315 -9.46 -14.49 -12.11
C ASP A 315 -9.95 -14.17 -10.69
N ILE A 316 -9.88 -12.90 -10.31
CA ILE A 316 -10.40 -12.40 -9.03
C ILE A 316 -11.86 -11.98 -9.23
N VAL A 317 -12.69 -12.35 -8.25
CA VAL A 317 -14.11 -11.99 -8.18
C VAL A 317 -14.43 -11.39 -6.81
N LYS A 318 -15.35 -10.45 -6.78
CA LYS A 318 -15.89 -9.91 -5.53
C LYS A 318 -16.91 -10.87 -4.93
N ILE A 319 -16.95 -10.91 -3.61
CA ILE A 319 -17.93 -11.66 -2.85
C ILE A 319 -18.93 -10.69 -2.26
N ILE A 320 -20.19 -10.80 -2.67
CA ILE A 320 -21.26 -9.87 -2.33
C ILE A 320 -22.28 -10.58 -1.43
N ASP A 321 -22.65 -9.96 -0.31
CA ASP A 321 -23.64 -10.52 0.61
C ASP A 321 -25.08 -10.37 0.05
N HIS A 322 -26.05 -11.00 0.73
CA HIS A 322 -27.48 -10.95 0.39
C HIS A 322 -28.10 -9.54 0.49
N ARG A 323 -27.37 -8.55 1.01
CA ARG A 323 -27.75 -7.13 1.11
C ARG A 323 -27.07 -6.26 0.07
N GLY A 324 -26.30 -6.85 -0.85
CA GLY A 324 -25.56 -6.15 -1.89
C GLY A 324 -24.26 -5.49 -1.41
N ARG A 325 -23.77 -5.82 -0.22
CA ARG A 325 -22.49 -5.29 0.29
C ARG A 325 -21.37 -6.26 -0.05
N GLN A 326 -20.26 -5.74 -0.50
CA GLN A 326 -19.04 -6.53 -0.64
C GLN A 326 -18.57 -6.96 0.76
N ILE A 327 -18.19 -8.23 0.89
CA ILE A 327 -17.70 -8.84 2.12
C ILE A 327 -16.34 -9.52 1.93
N GLY A 328 -15.75 -9.37 0.77
CA GLY A 328 -14.43 -9.92 0.47
C GLY A 328 -14.18 -10.11 -1.02
N VAL A 329 -13.07 -10.77 -1.31
CA VAL A 329 -12.64 -11.13 -2.68
C VAL A 329 -12.08 -12.55 -2.70
N GLY A 330 -12.10 -13.18 -3.89
CA GLY A 330 -11.55 -14.51 -4.03
C GLY A 330 -11.11 -14.84 -5.45
N ARG A 331 -10.21 -15.82 -5.57
CA ARG A 331 -9.82 -16.37 -6.86
C ARG A 331 -10.78 -17.49 -7.26
N ILE A 332 -11.47 -17.28 -8.38
CA ILE A 332 -12.48 -18.22 -8.87
C ILE A 332 -11.83 -19.48 -9.48
N GLY A 333 -12.45 -20.64 -9.27
CA GLY A 333 -11.97 -21.93 -9.78
C GLY A 333 -12.53 -22.33 -11.15
N PHE A 334 -13.43 -21.51 -11.74
CA PHE A 334 -14.15 -21.77 -12.97
C PHE A 334 -14.19 -20.52 -13.83
N ASP A 335 -14.42 -20.67 -15.14
CA ASP A 335 -14.82 -19.53 -15.96
C ASP A 335 -16.28 -19.12 -15.71
N SER A 336 -16.69 -17.99 -16.27
CA SER A 336 -18.01 -17.42 -16.02
C SER A 336 -19.16 -18.31 -16.52
N ALA A 337 -18.97 -19.04 -17.63
CA ALA A 337 -19.98 -19.93 -18.20
C ALA A 337 -20.16 -21.18 -17.32
N GLU A 338 -19.05 -21.82 -16.93
CA GLU A 338 -19.05 -22.97 -16.01
C GLU A 338 -19.63 -22.58 -14.64
N ALA A 339 -19.22 -21.43 -14.10
CA ALA A 339 -19.72 -20.93 -12.82
C ALA A 339 -21.24 -20.72 -12.83
N ARG A 340 -21.79 -20.11 -13.88
CA ARG A 340 -23.25 -19.96 -14.04
C ARG A 340 -23.95 -21.32 -14.17
N ALA A 341 -23.35 -22.27 -14.90
CA ALA A 341 -23.91 -23.61 -15.02
C ALA A 341 -23.94 -24.39 -13.69
N LEU A 342 -22.99 -24.10 -12.77
CA LEU A 342 -22.90 -24.74 -11.46
C LEU A 342 -23.68 -24.02 -10.36
N GLN A 343 -24.09 -22.79 -10.58
CA GLN A 343 -24.80 -21.94 -9.61
C GLN A 343 -25.97 -22.68 -8.94
N GLY A 344 -26.03 -22.64 -7.61
CA GLY A 344 -27.08 -23.26 -6.82
C GLY A 344 -26.98 -24.80 -6.68
N LYS A 345 -26.01 -25.46 -7.35
CA LYS A 345 -25.91 -26.93 -7.31
C LYS A 345 -25.16 -27.43 -6.09
N HIS A 346 -25.60 -28.55 -5.55
CA HIS A 346 -24.96 -29.29 -4.46
C HIS A 346 -23.89 -30.26 -4.96
N GLY A 347 -22.96 -30.63 -4.08
CA GLY A 347 -21.99 -31.70 -4.35
C GLY A 347 -20.90 -31.33 -5.37
N GLN A 348 -20.74 -30.06 -5.67
CA GLN A 348 -19.77 -29.55 -6.64
C GLN A 348 -18.47 -29.09 -5.96
N LYS A 349 -17.40 -28.96 -6.76
CA LYS A 349 -16.14 -28.33 -6.31
C LYS A 349 -16.39 -26.86 -5.90
N PRO A 350 -15.58 -26.32 -5.00
CA PRO A 350 -15.72 -24.91 -4.58
C PRO A 350 -15.62 -23.93 -5.75
N MET A 351 -16.49 -22.92 -5.76
CA MET A 351 -16.33 -21.73 -6.62
C MET A 351 -15.06 -20.99 -6.25
N VAL A 352 -14.84 -20.78 -4.93
CA VAL A 352 -13.64 -20.17 -4.38
C VAL A 352 -13.16 -21.05 -3.22
N HIS A 353 -11.93 -21.57 -3.32
CA HIS A 353 -11.33 -22.36 -2.27
C HIS A 353 -10.91 -21.46 -1.10
N TYR A 354 -11.00 -21.96 0.15
CA TYR A 354 -10.69 -21.17 1.35
C TYR A 354 -9.27 -20.58 1.38
N ASP A 355 -8.29 -21.23 0.74
CA ASP A 355 -6.92 -20.72 0.61
C ASP A 355 -6.83 -19.48 -0.29
N TYR A 356 -7.83 -19.29 -1.15
CA TYR A 356 -7.92 -18.22 -2.13
C TYR A 356 -9.11 -17.30 -1.88
N LEU A 357 -9.63 -17.31 -0.66
CA LEU A 357 -10.72 -16.46 -0.20
C LEU A 357 -10.21 -15.53 0.89
N TYR A 358 -10.40 -14.24 0.69
CA TYR A 358 -10.19 -13.20 1.69
C TYR A 358 -11.54 -12.55 2.02
N LEU A 359 -11.86 -12.42 3.30
CA LEU A 359 -13.05 -11.74 3.81
C LEU A 359 -12.63 -10.54 4.63
N ASP A 360 -13.36 -9.44 4.46
CA ASP A 360 -13.16 -8.16 5.16
C ASP A 360 -13.61 -8.23 6.62
#